data_73dddd0744be78a4e23073235a6a013d
#
_entry.id   73dddd0744be78a4e23073235a6a013d
#
_cell.length_a   1.000
_cell.length_b   1.000
_cell.length_c   1.000
_cell.angle_alpha   90.00
_cell.angle_beta   90.00
_cell.angle_gamma   90.00
#
_symmetry.space_group_name_H-M   'P 1'
#
loop_
_entity.id
_entity.type
_entity.pdbx_description
1 polymer ?
#
loop_
_entity_poly.entity_id
_entity_poly.type
_entity_poly.pdbx_seq_one_letter_code
_entity_poly.pdbx_strand_id
1 'polypeptide(L)'
;MNRPTPVKTDNFFLLIFRALRHRRVPIALRIASHNVILVALALVIYAGVMGLQFKQAMHEQADALGQSLTTQTATSATELLVSNDILSLNVLLNNLTKNPLVAHAAIYSVDNRILAEAGQRPKSSLLGETEGVYQTKITFQDVTAGNLRISLDMAQFQQPMTISLQSMGILSAILLALALALSLRLGRHISTPLLQLRVWLRDLDEHTPATQRQDEIGDLARQLHARLVPEKPEPAPQPEAEVQDDEDDEPAFEVRNLRDP
;
A
#
# COMPACT_ATOMS: atom_id res chain seq x y z
N MET A 1 -25.78 36.36 29.26
CA MET A 1 -25.30 34.95 29.21
C MET A 1 -25.33 34.53 27.75
N ASN A 2 -24.21 34.76 27.02
CA ASN A 2 -24.04 34.31 25.64
C ASN A 2 -23.47 32.89 25.64
N ARG A 3 -24.24 31.94 25.13
CA ARG A 3 -23.76 30.58 24.86
C ARG A 3 -22.91 30.60 23.59
N PRO A 4 -21.67 30.08 23.59
CA PRO A 4 -20.92 29.94 22.34
C PRO A 4 -21.59 28.87 21.49
N THR A 5 -21.90 29.22 20.24
CA THR A 5 -22.37 28.29 19.23
C THR A 5 -21.29 27.24 18.92
N PRO A 6 -21.63 25.95 18.79
CA PRO A 6 -20.64 24.94 18.45
C PRO A 6 -20.10 25.22 17.05
N VAL A 7 -18.79 25.38 16.94
CA VAL A 7 -18.07 25.45 15.67
C VAL A 7 -18.29 24.11 14.98
N LYS A 8 -19.12 24.13 13.91
CA LYS A 8 -19.31 23.01 13.01
C LYS A 8 -17.96 22.71 12.37
N THR A 9 -17.35 21.63 12.76
CA THR A 9 -16.17 21.08 12.08
C THR A 9 -16.60 20.73 10.66
N ASP A 10 -16.48 21.70 9.76
CA ASP A 10 -16.65 21.47 8.33
C ASP A 10 -15.63 20.38 7.97
N ASN A 11 -16.12 19.23 7.55
CA ASN A 11 -15.31 18.09 7.20
C ASN A 11 -14.23 18.54 6.23
N PHE A 12 -12.98 18.46 6.63
CA PHE A 12 -11.79 18.80 5.85
C PHE A 12 -11.85 18.22 4.42
N PHE A 13 -12.48 17.05 4.27
CA PHE A 13 -12.79 16.42 3.00
C PHE A 13 -13.74 17.23 2.11
N LEU A 14 -14.76 17.85 2.69
CA LEU A 14 -15.71 18.71 1.94
C LEU A 14 -15.05 20.01 1.47
N LEU A 15 -14.15 20.58 2.25
CA LEU A 15 -13.38 21.77 1.86
C LEU A 15 -12.43 21.47 0.71
N ILE A 16 -11.72 20.33 0.75
CA ILE A 16 -10.85 19.88 -0.35
C ILE A 16 -11.68 19.59 -1.60
N PHE A 17 -12.81 18.89 -1.46
CA PHE A 17 -13.70 18.57 -2.58
C PHE A 17 -14.31 19.82 -3.23
N ARG A 18 -14.65 20.84 -2.41
CA ARG A 18 -15.17 22.12 -2.87
C ARG A 18 -14.10 22.98 -3.54
N ALA A 19 -12.88 22.98 -3.00
CA ALA A 19 -11.73 23.66 -3.60
C ALA A 19 -11.29 23.06 -4.94
N LEU A 20 -11.37 21.73 -5.09
CA LEU A 20 -11.10 21.02 -6.34
C LEU A 20 -12.20 21.25 -7.41
N ARG A 21 -13.44 21.48 -7.01
CA ARG A 21 -14.57 21.64 -7.94
C ARG A 21 -14.61 23.01 -8.62
N HIS A 22 -14.07 24.07 -7.98
CA HIS A 22 -14.17 25.45 -8.48
C HIS A 22 -12.97 25.92 -9.33
N ARG A 23 -11.86 25.17 -9.36
CA ARG A 23 -10.75 25.50 -10.28
C ARG A 23 -10.89 24.70 -11.57
N ARG A 24 -10.63 25.36 -12.71
CA ARG A 24 -10.46 24.67 -14.02
C ARG A 24 -9.23 23.76 -13.92
N VAL A 25 -9.42 22.58 -13.34
CA VAL A 25 -8.35 21.61 -13.10
C VAL A 25 -7.90 21.09 -14.46
N PRO A 26 -6.62 21.15 -14.80
CA PRO A 26 -6.10 20.59 -16.05
C PRO A 26 -6.49 19.11 -16.15
N ILE A 27 -6.79 18.65 -17.36
CA ILE A 27 -7.26 17.28 -17.65
C ILE A 27 -6.31 16.24 -17.05
N ALA A 28 -5.00 16.51 -17.08
CA ALA A 28 -3.97 15.69 -16.46
C ALA A 28 -4.21 15.44 -14.97
N LEU A 29 -4.59 16.48 -14.22
CA LEU A 29 -4.82 16.35 -12.78
C LEU A 29 -6.14 15.62 -12.49
N ARG A 30 -7.13 15.73 -13.37
CA ARG A 30 -8.40 14.98 -13.26
C ARG A 30 -8.17 13.48 -13.46
N ILE A 31 -7.39 13.09 -14.47
CA ILE A 31 -7.05 11.69 -14.73
C ILE A 31 -6.18 11.15 -13.58
N ALA A 32 -5.18 11.93 -13.14
CA ALA A 32 -4.32 11.55 -12.03
C ALA A 32 -5.10 11.33 -10.74
N SER A 33 -6.02 12.23 -10.39
CA SER A 33 -6.84 12.09 -9.18
C SER A 33 -7.75 10.87 -9.21
N HIS A 34 -8.33 10.56 -10.37
CA HIS A 34 -9.20 9.39 -10.51
C HIS A 34 -8.42 8.09 -10.32
N ASN A 35 -7.24 8.00 -10.91
CA ASN A 35 -6.37 6.84 -10.78
C ASN A 35 -5.88 6.63 -9.34
N VAL A 36 -5.49 7.72 -8.66
CA VAL A 36 -5.08 7.68 -7.25
C VAL A 36 -6.23 7.26 -6.34
N ILE A 37 -7.44 7.73 -6.58
CA ILE A 37 -8.63 7.34 -5.82
C ILE A 37 -8.92 5.84 -5.99
N LEU A 38 -8.83 5.31 -7.20
CA LEU A 38 -9.01 3.88 -7.46
C LEU A 38 -7.98 3.03 -6.73
N VAL A 39 -6.69 3.42 -6.79
CA VAL A 39 -5.62 2.72 -6.08
C VAL A 39 -5.83 2.80 -4.56
N ALA A 40 -6.18 3.96 -4.04
CA ALA A 40 -6.45 4.14 -2.61
C ALA A 40 -7.64 3.27 -2.16
N LEU A 41 -8.72 3.22 -2.95
CA LEU A 41 -9.88 2.36 -2.66
C LEU A 41 -9.50 0.88 -2.66
N ALA A 42 -8.73 0.44 -3.65
CA ALA A 42 -8.25 -0.94 -3.72
C ALA A 42 -7.38 -1.31 -2.50
N LEU A 43 -6.49 -0.41 -2.06
CA LEU A 43 -5.66 -0.60 -0.87
C LEU A 43 -6.51 -0.68 0.42
N VAL A 44 -7.55 0.13 0.55
CA VAL A 44 -8.45 0.10 1.72
C VAL A 44 -9.22 -1.22 1.77
N ILE A 45 -9.76 -1.68 0.63
CA ILE A 45 -10.45 -2.98 0.54
C ILE A 45 -9.49 -4.11 0.90
N TYR A 46 -8.29 -4.11 0.32
CA TYR A 46 -7.27 -5.12 0.61
C TYR A 46 -6.88 -5.15 2.08
N ALA A 47 -6.65 -3.98 2.70
CA ALA A 47 -6.34 -3.88 4.12
C ALA A 47 -7.48 -4.40 5.01
N GLY A 48 -8.74 -4.12 4.65
CA GLY A 48 -9.91 -4.63 5.36
C GLY A 48 -10.01 -6.15 5.30
N VAL A 49 -9.87 -6.74 4.12
CA VAL A 49 -9.90 -8.20 3.93
C VAL A 49 -8.77 -8.89 4.70
N MET A 50 -7.54 -8.36 4.58
CA MET A 50 -6.38 -8.89 5.29
C MET A 50 -6.54 -8.79 6.81
N GLY A 51 -7.08 -7.67 7.31
CA GLY A 51 -7.34 -7.50 8.74
C GLY A 51 -8.33 -8.54 9.28
N LEU A 52 -9.40 -8.84 8.55
CA LEU A 52 -10.38 -9.86 8.91
C LEU A 52 -9.77 -11.27 8.88
N GLN A 53 -9.05 -11.62 7.82
CA GLN A 53 -8.39 -12.92 7.70
C GLN A 53 -7.35 -13.15 8.80
N PHE A 54 -6.57 -12.10 9.11
CA PHE A 54 -5.56 -12.19 10.16
C PHE A 54 -6.20 -12.40 11.55
N LYS A 55 -7.30 -11.69 11.84
CA LYS A 55 -8.05 -11.88 13.09
C LYS A 55 -8.55 -13.31 13.22
N GLN A 56 -9.14 -13.86 12.16
CA GLN A 56 -9.63 -15.23 12.15
C GLN A 56 -8.50 -16.25 12.34
N ALA A 57 -7.41 -16.13 11.60
CA ALA A 57 -6.25 -17.02 11.72
C ALA A 57 -5.63 -16.98 13.14
N MET A 58 -5.61 -15.80 13.76
CA MET A 58 -5.12 -15.63 15.13
C MET A 58 -6.00 -16.38 16.14
N HIS A 59 -7.34 -16.30 16.01
CA HIS A 59 -8.26 -17.04 16.86
C HIS A 59 -8.09 -18.55 16.68
N GLU A 60 -8.05 -19.04 15.46
CA GLU A 60 -7.84 -20.46 15.15
C GLU A 60 -6.52 -20.99 15.75
N GLN A 61 -5.46 -20.20 15.65
CA GLN A 61 -4.15 -20.56 16.22
C GLN A 61 -4.18 -20.56 17.76
N ALA A 62 -4.85 -19.58 18.38
CA ALA A 62 -5.02 -19.51 19.82
C ALA A 62 -5.87 -20.69 20.35
N ASP A 63 -6.94 -21.05 19.63
CA ASP A 63 -7.81 -22.18 19.96
C ASP A 63 -7.05 -23.50 19.86
N ALA A 64 -6.31 -23.72 18.78
CA ALA A 64 -5.52 -24.94 18.61
C ALA A 64 -4.45 -25.09 19.71
N LEU A 65 -3.74 -23.99 20.03
CA LEU A 65 -2.74 -23.98 21.08
C LEU A 65 -3.39 -24.19 22.47
N GLY A 66 -4.45 -23.47 22.77
CA GLY A 66 -5.18 -23.55 24.03
C GLY A 66 -5.71 -24.95 24.29
N GLN A 67 -6.36 -25.59 23.33
CA GLN A 67 -6.85 -26.96 23.43
C GLN A 67 -5.70 -27.95 23.60
N SER A 68 -4.63 -27.82 22.84
CA SER A 68 -3.44 -28.69 22.94
C SER A 68 -2.79 -28.60 24.31
N LEU A 69 -2.51 -27.39 24.79
CA LEU A 69 -1.94 -27.17 26.14
C LEU A 69 -2.84 -27.70 27.24
N THR A 70 -4.15 -27.45 27.13
CA THR A 70 -5.11 -27.90 28.16
C THR A 70 -5.20 -29.42 28.20
N THR A 71 -5.25 -30.08 27.04
CA THR A 71 -5.30 -31.54 26.98
C THR A 71 -4.00 -32.17 27.49
N GLN A 72 -2.87 -31.67 27.07
CA GLN A 72 -1.56 -32.18 27.53
C GLN A 72 -1.36 -32.00 29.04
N THR A 73 -1.68 -30.79 29.52
CA THR A 73 -1.57 -30.50 30.97
C THR A 73 -2.56 -31.31 31.80
N ALA A 74 -3.79 -31.52 31.31
CA ALA A 74 -4.77 -32.38 32.00
C ALA A 74 -4.28 -33.82 32.14
N THR A 75 -3.67 -34.36 31.06
CA THR A 75 -3.09 -35.72 31.10
C THR A 75 -1.97 -35.80 32.13
N SER A 76 -1.06 -34.82 32.15
CA SER A 76 0.02 -34.76 33.14
C SER A 76 -0.47 -34.53 34.57
N ALA A 77 -1.56 -33.78 34.74
CA ALA A 77 -2.13 -33.51 36.06
C ALA A 77 -2.94 -34.67 36.61
N THR A 78 -3.39 -35.65 35.79
CA THR A 78 -4.27 -36.75 36.21
C THR A 78 -3.63 -37.58 37.34
N GLU A 79 -2.38 -38.01 37.14
CA GLU A 79 -1.68 -38.83 38.14
C GLU A 79 -1.40 -38.06 39.44
N LEU A 80 -1.00 -36.78 39.31
CA LEU A 80 -0.73 -35.90 40.45
C LEU A 80 -2.00 -35.59 41.25
N LEU A 81 -3.14 -35.45 40.55
CA LEU A 81 -4.43 -35.19 41.21
C LEU A 81 -4.94 -36.40 41.97
N VAL A 82 -4.81 -37.61 41.39
CA VAL A 82 -5.21 -38.86 42.03
C VAL A 82 -4.33 -39.19 43.25
N SER A 83 -3.01 -38.88 43.17
CA SER A 83 -2.09 -39.03 44.31
C SER A 83 -2.22 -37.91 45.34
N ASN A 84 -3.09 -36.93 45.14
CA ASN A 84 -3.29 -35.73 45.95
C ASN A 84 -2.01 -34.93 46.20
N ASP A 85 -1.10 -34.94 45.22
CA ASP A 85 0.17 -34.20 45.27
C ASP A 85 -0.01 -32.75 44.78
N ILE A 86 -0.55 -31.94 45.69
CA ILE A 86 -0.82 -30.51 45.43
C ILE A 86 0.46 -29.72 45.13
N LEU A 87 1.59 -30.12 45.71
CA LEU A 87 2.87 -29.42 45.46
C LEU A 87 3.33 -29.61 44.03
N SER A 88 3.32 -30.83 43.52
CA SER A 88 3.69 -31.14 42.14
C SER A 88 2.71 -30.52 41.13
N LEU A 89 1.41 -30.44 41.46
CA LEU A 89 0.41 -29.72 40.66
C LEU A 89 0.74 -28.23 40.55
N ASN A 90 1.13 -27.57 41.67
CA ASN A 90 1.57 -26.16 41.61
C ASN A 90 2.84 -25.98 40.79
N VAL A 91 3.81 -26.90 40.90
CA VAL A 91 5.05 -26.84 40.06
C VAL A 91 4.69 -27.02 38.58
N LEU A 92 3.79 -27.92 38.23
CA LEU A 92 3.33 -28.14 36.85
C LEU A 92 2.68 -26.87 36.31
N LEU A 93 1.76 -26.22 37.03
CA LEU A 93 1.11 -25.00 36.60
C LEU A 93 2.06 -23.81 36.54
N ASN A 94 2.99 -23.68 37.48
CA ASN A 94 4.04 -22.66 37.42
C ASN A 94 4.95 -22.80 36.20
N ASN A 95 5.26 -24.05 35.83
CA ASN A 95 6.06 -24.29 34.60
C ASN A 95 5.27 -23.93 33.33
N LEU A 96 3.96 -24.20 33.33
CA LEU A 96 3.07 -23.82 32.22
C LEU A 96 2.99 -22.30 32.06
N THR A 97 2.88 -21.56 33.16
CA THR A 97 2.79 -20.10 33.14
C THR A 97 4.14 -19.39 32.87
N LYS A 98 5.26 -20.12 32.80
CA LYS A 98 6.52 -19.58 32.25
C LYS A 98 6.44 -19.31 30.75
N ASN A 99 5.52 -19.96 30.05
CA ASN A 99 5.21 -19.64 28.66
C ASN A 99 4.48 -18.27 28.62
N PRO A 100 5.04 -17.24 27.91
CA PRO A 100 4.44 -15.91 27.87
C PRO A 100 3.04 -15.87 27.25
N LEU A 101 2.66 -16.91 26.51
CA LEU A 101 1.32 -17.03 25.92
C LEU A 101 0.26 -17.45 26.96
N VAL A 102 0.65 -17.98 28.14
CA VAL A 102 -0.24 -18.43 29.19
C VAL A 102 -0.31 -17.39 30.30
N ALA A 103 -1.44 -16.71 30.42
CA ALA A 103 -1.65 -15.71 31.46
C ALA A 103 -1.94 -16.35 32.82
N HIS A 104 -2.76 -17.43 32.84
CA HIS A 104 -3.23 -18.05 34.07
C HIS A 104 -3.61 -19.52 33.84
N ALA A 105 -3.35 -20.34 34.81
CA ALA A 105 -3.78 -21.74 34.83
C ALA A 105 -4.27 -22.13 36.24
N ALA A 106 -5.39 -22.87 36.32
CA ALA A 106 -5.94 -23.33 37.57
C ALA A 106 -6.57 -24.71 37.43
N ILE A 107 -6.40 -25.54 38.46
CA ILE A 107 -7.04 -26.83 38.58
C ILE A 107 -8.11 -26.74 39.67
N TYR A 108 -9.32 -27.18 39.32
CA TYR A 108 -10.48 -27.20 40.20
C TYR A 108 -10.87 -28.63 40.52
N SER A 109 -11.26 -28.87 41.76
CA SER A 109 -11.93 -30.12 42.19
C SER A 109 -13.30 -30.24 41.49
N VAL A 110 -13.90 -31.41 41.60
CA VAL A 110 -15.29 -31.67 41.16
C VAL A 110 -16.27 -30.69 41.84
N ASP A 111 -16.01 -30.30 43.10
CA ASP A 111 -16.79 -29.30 43.83
C ASP A 111 -16.49 -27.85 43.47
N ASN A 112 -15.77 -27.63 42.39
CA ASN A 112 -15.36 -26.31 41.92
C ASN A 112 -14.45 -25.50 42.89
N ARG A 113 -13.74 -26.19 43.78
CA ARG A 113 -12.72 -25.59 44.65
C ARG A 113 -11.38 -25.56 43.94
N ILE A 114 -10.64 -24.47 44.10
CA ILE A 114 -9.28 -24.33 43.52
C ILE A 114 -8.34 -25.25 44.32
N LEU A 115 -7.69 -26.18 43.62
CA LEU A 115 -6.69 -27.08 44.19
C LEU A 115 -5.29 -26.53 43.96
N ALA A 116 -5.01 -25.98 42.76
CA ALA A 116 -3.76 -25.36 42.41
C ALA A 116 -4.02 -24.22 41.43
N GLU A 117 -3.23 -23.14 41.53
CA GLU A 117 -3.37 -21.97 40.70
C GLU A 117 -1.99 -21.35 40.42
N ALA A 118 -1.73 -20.89 39.19
CA ALA A 118 -0.49 -20.19 38.84
C ALA A 118 -0.77 -19.09 37.78
N GLY A 119 0.08 -18.06 37.76
CA GLY A 119 -0.04 -16.93 36.86
C GLY A 119 -0.96 -15.84 37.37
N GLN A 120 -1.21 -14.85 36.51
CA GLN A 120 -2.07 -13.71 36.82
C GLN A 120 -3.42 -13.89 36.12
N ARG A 121 -4.49 -13.83 36.88
CA ARG A 121 -5.85 -13.90 36.33
C ARG A 121 -6.12 -12.69 35.43
N PRO A 122 -6.48 -12.87 34.15
CA PRO A 122 -6.76 -11.77 33.26
C PRO A 122 -7.93 -10.94 33.78
N LYS A 123 -7.83 -9.61 33.65
CA LYS A 123 -8.90 -8.68 34.04
C LYS A 123 -10.18 -8.89 33.23
N SER A 124 -10.06 -9.30 31.97
CA SER A 124 -11.18 -9.66 31.10
C SER A 124 -12.03 -10.82 31.63
N SER A 125 -11.42 -11.79 32.32
CA SER A 125 -12.16 -12.89 32.91
C SER A 125 -13.08 -12.44 34.05
N LEU A 126 -12.82 -11.29 34.65
CA LEU A 126 -13.68 -10.68 35.69
C LEU A 126 -14.92 -10.01 35.07
N LEU A 127 -14.89 -9.67 33.80
CA LEU A 127 -15.99 -9.03 33.05
C LEU A 127 -16.84 -10.04 32.29
N GLY A 128 -16.60 -11.36 32.46
CA GLY A 128 -17.38 -12.42 31.80
C GLY A 128 -16.97 -12.69 30.34
N GLU A 129 -15.90 -12.05 29.83
CA GLU A 129 -15.35 -12.39 28.55
C GLU A 129 -14.61 -13.72 28.63
N THR A 130 -15.07 -14.70 27.85
CA THR A 130 -14.52 -16.08 27.81
C THR A 130 -13.49 -16.26 26.69
N GLU A 131 -13.13 -15.18 25.99
CA GLU A 131 -12.17 -15.22 24.90
C GLU A 131 -10.78 -15.63 25.41
N GLY A 132 -10.19 -16.66 24.82
CA GLY A 132 -8.88 -17.19 25.23
C GLY A 132 -8.89 -18.06 26.49
N VAL A 133 -10.06 -18.47 26.98
CA VAL A 133 -10.21 -19.37 28.14
C VAL A 133 -10.57 -20.76 27.67
N TYR A 134 -9.71 -21.74 28.00
CA TYR A 134 -9.87 -23.14 27.62
C TYR A 134 -10.03 -24.00 28.87
N GLN A 135 -10.97 -24.92 28.81
CA GLN A 135 -11.26 -25.80 29.93
C GLN A 135 -11.37 -27.25 29.47
N THR A 136 -10.78 -28.17 30.24
CA THR A 136 -10.89 -29.60 29.99
C THR A 136 -11.11 -30.35 31.33
N LYS A 137 -11.82 -31.48 31.27
CA LYS A 137 -12.00 -32.35 32.41
C LYS A 137 -10.77 -33.21 32.60
N ILE A 138 -10.33 -33.36 33.85
CA ILE A 138 -9.30 -34.30 34.23
C ILE A 138 -10.01 -35.59 34.61
N THR A 139 -9.84 -36.66 33.84
CA THR A 139 -10.51 -37.93 34.04
C THR A 139 -9.49 -39.02 34.37
N PHE A 140 -9.85 -39.86 35.33
CA PHE A 140 -9.07 -41.06 35.66
C PHE A 140 -10.04 -42.26 35.70
N GLN A 141 -9.74 -43.30 34.91
CA GLN A 141 -10.60 -44.50 34.79
C GLN A 141 -12.09 -44.14 34.58
N ASP A 142 -12.37 -43.26 33.64
CA ASP A 142 -13.72 -42.75 33.28
C ASP A 142 -14.44 -41.93 34.37
N VAL A 143 -13.79 -41.67 35.51
CA VAL A 143 -14.31 -40.81 36.58
C VAL A 143 -13.68 -39.41 36.48
N THR A 144 -14.50 -38.36 36.51
CA THR A 144 -13.98 -36.98 36.53
C THR A 144 -13.35 -36.69 37.88
N ALA A 145 -12.04 -36.45 37.92
CA ALA A 145 -11.29 -36.11 39.12
C ALA A 145 -11.23 -34.59 39.35
N GLY A 146 -11.36 -33.79 38.30
CA GLY A 146 -11.35 -32.34 38.40
C GLY A 146 -11.47 -31.66 37.01
N ASN A 147 -11.29 -30.36 37.03
CA ASN A 147 -11.29 -29.53 35.80
C ASN A 147 -10.03 -28.67 35.74
N LEU A 148 -9.37 -28.65 34.58
CA LEU A 148 -8.30 -27.74 34.30
C LEU A 148 -8.84 -26.57 33.48
N ARG A 149 -8.48 -25.36 33.89
CA ARG A 149 -8.77 -24.13 33.16
C ARG A 149 -7.48 -23.38 32.86
N ILE A 150 -7.24 -23.06 31.61
CA ILE A 150 -6.09 -22.27 31.14
C ILE A 150 -6.63 -21.02 30.47
N SER A 151 -6.04 -19.84 30.78
CA SER A 151 -6.32 -18.58 30.12
C SER A 151 -5.08 -18.14 29.36
N LEU A 152 -5.19 -17.97 28.04
CA LEU A 152 -4.14 -17.44 27.21
C LEU A 152 -4.12 -15.91 27.26
N ASP A 153 -2.94 -15.34 27.13
CA ASP A 153 -2.76 -13.88 27.00
C ASP A 153 -3.00 -13.47 25.54
N MET A 154 -4.24 -13.10 25.23
CA MET A 154 -4.63 -12.67 23.89
C MET A 154 -3.87 -11.43 23.42
N ALA A 155 -3.34 -10.61 24.33
CA ALA A 155 -2.53 -9.44 23.96
C ALA A 155 -1.20 -9.87 23.31
N GLN A 156 -0.61 -10.98 23.75
CA GLN A 156 0.60 -11.53 23.14
C GLN A 156 0.35 -12.05 21.71
N PHE A 157 -0.83 -12.59 21.44
CA PHE A 157 -1.22 -13.00 20.10
C PHE A 157 -1.46 -11.80 19.16
N GLN A 158 -1.82 -10.63 19.72
CA GLN A 158 -2.05 -9.41 18.94
C GLN A 158 -0.76 -8.66 18.56
N GLN A 159 0.36 -8.89 19.25
CA GLN A 159 1.63 -8.21 18.96
C GLN A 159 2.12 -8.40 17.51
N PRO A 160 2.14 -9.61 16.92
CA PRO A 160 2.52 -9.80 15.53
C PRO A 160 1.60 -9.05 14.55
N MET A 161 0.32 -8.89 14.92
CA MET A 161 -0.65 -8.14 14.13
C MET A 161 -0.29 -6.66 14.03
N THR A 162 0.11 -6.02 15.13
CA THR A 162 0.47 -4.59 15.12
C THR A 162 1.68 -4.32 14.25
N ILE A 163 2.71 -5.18 14.31
CA ILE A 163 3.90 -5.08 13.47
C ILE A 163 3.55 -5.30 11.99
N SER A 164 2.72 -6.30 11.70
CA SER A 164 2.27 -6.59 10.34
C SER A 164 1.43 -5.45 9.75
N LEU A 165 0.49 -4.89 10.52
CA LEU A 165 -0.31 -3.74 10.10
C LEU A 165 0.55 -2.49 9.86
N GLN A 166 1.55 -2.26 10.69
CA GLN A 166 2.47 -1.13 10.53
C GLN A 166 3.29 -1.26 9.24
N SER A 167 3.87 -2.44 8.99
CA SER A 167 4.63 -2.71 7.76
C SER A 167 3.77 -2.61 6.51
N MET A 168 2.53 -3.09 6.57
CA MET A 168 1.55 -3.00 5.50
C MET A 168 1.12 -1.54 5.25
N GLY A 169 0.99 -0.73 6.31
CA GLY A 169 0.72 0.70 6.22
C GLY A 169 1.84 1.44 5.49
N ILE A 170 3.09 1.16 5.82
CA ILE A 170 4.26 1.76 5.17
C ILE A 170 4.30 1.35 3.68
N LEU A 171 4.13 0.06 3.38
CA LEU A 171 4.11 -0.44 2.00
C LEU A 171 2.97 0.21 1.19
N SER A 172 1.78 0.34 1.77
CA SER A 172 0.64 1.00 1.14
C SER A 172 0.93 2.48 0.85
N ALA A 173 1.59 3.19 1.77
CA ALA A 173 1.98 4.58 1.58
C ALA A 173 3.00 4.74 0.44
N ILE A 174 3.97 3.83 0.34
CA ILE A 174 4.96 3.81 -0.76
C ILE A 174 4.26 3.55 -2.10
N LEU A 175 3.36 2.57 -2.17
CA LEU A 175 2.60 2.25 -3.38
C LEU A 175 1.71 3.43 -3.81
N LEU A 176 1.07 4.11 -2.86
CA LEU A 176 0.25 5.28 -3.15
C LEU A 176 1.10 6.45 -3.70
N ALA A 177 2.26 6.69 -3.09
CA ALA A 177 3.20 7.71 -3.55
C ALA A 177 3.73 7.40 -4.96
N LEU A 178 4.06 6.13 -5.23
CA LEU A 178 4.49 5.67 -6.55
C LEU A 178 3.38 5.82 -7.59
N ALA A 179 2.16 5.41 -7.26
CA ALA A 179 0.98 5.56 -8.12
C ALA A 179 0.71 7.04 -8.44
N LEU A 180 0.84 7.93 -7.44
CA LEU A 180 0.71 9.37 -7.63
C LEU A 180 1.81 9.92 -8.56
N ALA A 181 3.06 9.55 -8.35
CA ALA A 181 4.18 10.00 -9.17
C ALA A 181 4.02 9.54 -10.63
N LEU A 182 3.71 8.27 -10.86
CA LEU A 182 3.45 7.73 -12.20
C LEU A 182 2.24 8.41 -12.86
N SER A 183 1.15 8.60 -12.12
CA SER A 183 -0.06 9.23 -12.63
C SER A 183 0.16 10.69 -13.02
N LEU A 184 0.92 11.44 -12.22
CA LEU A 184 1.32 12.80 -12.55
C LEU A 184 2.26 12.87 -13.76
N ARG A 185 3.21 11.92 -13.84
CA ARG A 185 4.13 11.84 -15.00
C ARG A 185 3.36 11.54 -16.27
N LEU A 186 2.47 10.55 -16.26
CA LEU A 186 1.64 10.19 -17.40
C LEU A 186 0.69 11.34 -17.80
N GLY A 187 0.06 11.96 -16.81
CA GLY A 187 -0.82 13.12 -17.03
C GLY A 187 -0.10 14.29 -17.68
N ARG A 188 1.12 14.59 -17.26
CA ARG A 188 1.96 15.63 -17.90
C ARG A 188 2.37 15.25 -19.32
N HIS A 189 2.71 13.97 -19.52
CA HIS A 189 3.12 13.48 -20.85
C HIS A 189 2.03 13.62 -21.92
N ILE A 190 0.77 13.51 -21.52
CA ILE A 190 -0.39 13.66 -22.41
C ILE A 190 -0.88 15.12 -22.47
N SER A 191 -0.94 15.81 -21.36
CA SER A 191 -1.56 17.15 -21.27
C SER A 191 -0.67 18.26 -21.87
N THR A 192 0.66 18.14 -21.74
CA THR A 192 1.58 19.18 -22.22
C THR A 192 1.50 19.35 -23.74
N PRO A 193 1.62 18.28 -24.56
CA PRO A 193 1.53 18.43 -26.01
C PRO A 193 0.15 18.88 -26.49
N LEU A 194 -0.93 18.46 -25.82
CA LEU A 194 -2.28 18.93 -26.16
C LEU A 194 -2.45 20.43 -25.89
N LEU A 195 -1.85 20.95 -24.82
CA LEU A 195 -1.84 22.38 -24.54
C LEU A 195 -1.01 23.16 -25.59
N GLN A 196 0.12 22.63 -26.00
CA GLN A 196 0.97 23.20 -27.04
C GLN A 196 0.22 23.24 -28.39
N LEU A 197 -0.44 22.16 -28.77
CA LEU A 197 -1.30 22.11 -29.97
C LEU A 197 -2.44 23.13 -29.92
N ARG A 198 -3.06 23.30 -28.73
CA ARG A 198 -4.13 24.31 -28.55
C ARG A 198 -3.61 25.75 -28.72
N VAL A 199 -2.41 26.03 -28.19
CA VAL A 199 -1.79 27.37 -28.35
C VAL A 199 -1.41 27.59 -29.81
N TRP A 200 -0.80 26.60 -30.44
CA TRP A 200 -0.44 26.65 -31.86
C TRP A 200 -1.66 26.86 -32.79
N LEU A 201 -2.78 26.19 -32.51
CA LEU A 201 -4.04 26.38 -33.26
C LEU A 201 -4.56 27.81 -33.17
N ARG A 202 -4.19 28.56 -32.13
CA ARG A 202 -4.59 29.96 -31.99
C ARG A 202 -3.71 30.91 -32.75
N ASP A 203 -2.39 30.62 -32.79
CA ASP A 203 -1.38 31.53 -33.33
C ASP A 203 -0.89 31.10 -34.74
N LEU A 204 -1.18 29.87 -35.20
CA LEU A 204 -0.88 29.27 -36.51
C LEU A 204 0.55 29.50 -36.99
N ASP A 205 1.51 29.28 -36.10
CA ASP A 205 2.94 29.35 -36.43
C ASP A 205 3.38 28.23 -37.39
N GLU A 206 4.40 28.48 -38.21
CA GLU A 206 4.97 27.52 -39.19
C GLU A 206 5.43 26.19 -38.54
N HIS A 207 5.80 26.23 -37.27
CA HIS A 207 6.28 25.05 -36.54
C HIS A 207 5.19 24.42 -35.66
N THR A 208 4.60 23.34 -36.14
CA THR A 208 3.61 22.60 -35.39
C THR A 208 4.29 21.77 -34.29
N PRO A 209 3.93 21.97 -33.00
CA PRO A 209 4.50 21.19 -31.90
C PRO A 209 4.03 19.73 -31.98
N ALA A 210 4.85 18.81 -31.46
CA ALA A 210 4.59 17.38 -31.34
C ALA A 210 4.54 16.56 -32.65
N THR A 211 4.91 17.09 -33.80
CA THR A 211 4.96 16.33 -35.08
C THR A 211 5.96 15.18 -35.05
N GLN A 212 7.03 15.27 -34.25
CA GLN A 212 8.06 14.23 -34.11
C GLN A 212 7.64 13.04 -33.22
N ARG A 213 6.46 13.09 -32.57
CA ARG A 213 5.97 11.99 -31.76
C ARG A 213 5.41 10.87 -32.63
N GLN A 214 5.59 9.62 -32.16
CA GLN A 214 5.12 8.40 -32.85
C GLN A 214 3.81 7.85 -32.23
N ASP A 215 3.06 8.69 -31.49
CA ASP A 215 1.78 8.35 -30.88
C ASP A 215 0.61 9.05 -31.59
N GLU A 216 -0.61 8.77 -31.14
CA GLU A 216 -1.86 9.34 -31.68
C GLU A 216 -1.88 10.86 -31.65
N ILE A 217 -1.15 11.47 -30.69
CA ILE A 217 -1.00 12.93 -30.60
C ILE A 217 -0.10 13.44 -31.71
N GLY A 218 0.95 12.70 -32.05
CA GLY A 218 1.81 13.00 -33.19
C GLY A 218 1.08 12.88 -34.52
N ASP A 219 0.24 11.85 -34.69
CA ASP A 219 -0.60 11.69 -35.88
C ASP A 219 -1.59 12.85 -36.04
N LEU A 220 -2.23 13.23 -34.94
CA LEU A 220 -3.14 14.39 -34.92
C LEU A 220 -2.40 15.69 -35.29
N ALA A 221 -1.18 15.87 -34.75
CA ALA A 221 -0.35 17.03 -35.05
C ALA A 221 0.01 17.10 -36.54
N ARG A 222 0.41 15.98 -37.15
CA ARG A 222 0.73 15.88 -38.60
C ARG A 222 -0.50 16.13 -39.45
N GLN A 223 -1.67 15.59 -39.13
CA GLN A 223 -2.89 15.82 -39.86
C GLN A 223 -3.37 17.28 -39.79
N LEU A 224 -3.23 17.92 -38.62
CA LEU A 224 -3.54 19.33 -38.44
C LEU A 224 -2.56 20.21 -39.24
N HIS A 225 -1.28 19.88 -39.20
CA HIS A 225 -0.27 20.58 -39.98
C HIS A 225 -0.58 20.54 -41.49
N ALA A 226 -0.84 19.34 -42.02
CA ALA A 226 -1.15 19.14 -43.44
C ALA A 226 -2.43 19.87 -43.92
N ARG A 227 -3.40 20.08 -42.98
CA ARG A 227 -4.65 20.77 -43.34
C ARG A 227 -4.64 22.27 -43.15
N LEU A 228 -3.87 22.79 -42.20
CA LEU A 228 -3.95 24.18 -41.77
C LEU A 228 -2.75 25.02 -42.22
N VAL A 229 -1.59 24.39 -42.44
CA VAL A 229 -0.40 25.07 -42.97
C VAL A 229 -0.34 24.82 -44.49
N PRO A 230 -0.61 25.81 -45.34
CA PRO A 230 -0.46 25.63 -46.80
C PRO A 230 1.00 25.35 -47.10
N GLU A 231 1.23 24.29 -47.87
CA GLU A 231 2.56 23.95 -48.38
C GLU A 231 3.12 25.17 -49.11
N LYS A 232 4.25 25.70 -48.62
CA LYS A 232 4.94 26.79 -49.31
C LYS A 232 5.33 26.26 -50.69
N PRO A 233 4.92 26.91 -51.81
CA PRO A 233 5.28 26.40 -53.12
C PRO A 233 6.79 26.26 -53.19
N GLU A 234 7.25 25.07 -53.58
CA GLU A 234 8.66 24.79 -53.84
C GLU A 234 9.19 25.90 -54.74
N PRO A 235 10.33 26.57 -54.42
CA PRO A 235 10.92 27.52 -55.29
C PRO A 235 11.15 26.82 -56.64
N ALA A 236 10.56 27.39 -57.72
CA ALA A 236 10.69 26.85 -59.06
C ALA A 236 12.20 26.64 -59.34
N PRO A 237 12.57 25.51 -59.97
CA PRO A 237 13.95 25.20 -60.27
C PRO A 237 14.51 26.41 -61.04
N GLN A 238 15.53 27.04 -60.49
CA GLN A 238 16.25 28.12 -61.20
C GLN A 238 16.77 27.51 -62.50
N PRO A 239 16.49 28.11 -63.66
CA PRO A 239 17.04 27.62 -64.87
C PRO A 239 18.60 27.64 -64.76
N GLU A 240 19.19 26.49 -65.01
CA GLU A 240 20.61 26.30 -65.11
C GLU A 240 21.12 27.38 -66.04
N ALA A 241 22.00 28.25 -65.52
CA ALA A 241 22.69 29.20 -66.32
C ALA A 241 23.53 28.41 -67.36
N GLU A 242 23.18 28.58 -68.67
CA GLU A 242 23.96 28.13 -69.78
C GLU A 242 25.40 28.60 -69.56
N VAL A 243 26.29 27.61 -69.42
CA VAL A 243 27.75 27.87 -69.56
C VAL A 243 27.98 28.22 -70.98
N GLN A 244 28.17 29.53 -71.29
CA GLN A 244 28.76 29.98 -72.48
C GLN A 244 30.24 29.63 -72.40
N ASP A 245 30.65 28.64 -73.25
CA ASP A 245 32.01 28.46 -73.74
C ASP A 245 32.40 29.68 -74.49
N ASP A 246 33.22 30.52 -73.94
CA ASP A 246 34.07 31.45 -74.73
C ASP A 246 35.50 30.91 -74.64
N GLU A 247 35.81 30.19 -75.72
CA GLU A 247 37.12 29.88 -76.25
C GLU A 247 37.75 31.22 -76.68
N ASP A 248 38.96 31.43 -76.26
CA ASP A 248 40.07 32.11 -76.96
C ASP A 248 40.86 33.04 -76.03
N ASP A 249 42.17 32.76 -76.20
CA ASP A 249 43.36 33.61 -76.06
C ASP A 249 44.20 33.54 -74.80
N GLU A 250 45.18 32.65 -74.96
CA GLU A 250 46.49 32.81 -74.34
C GLU A 250 47.20 34.09 -74.84
N PRO A 251 48.09 34.74 -74.11
CA PRO A 251 49.45 34.24 -74.12
C PRO A 251 50.28 34.37 -72.82
N ALA A 252 51.23 33.49 -72.76
CA ALA A 252 52.42 33.42 -71.93
C ALA A 252 53.05 34.73 -71.46
N PHE A 253 53.54 34.71 -70.22
CA PHE A 253 54.84 35.31 -69.84
C PHE A 253 55.19 34.80 -68.41
N GLU A 254 56.11 33.85 -68.31
CA GLU A 254 57.51 33.93 -67.93
C GLU A 254 57.84 34.49 -66.53
N VAL A 255 58.22 33.53 -65.69
CA VAL A 255 59.38 33.50 -64.79
C VAL A 255 59.79 34.77 -64.06
N ARG A 256 59.81 34.72 -62.73
CA ARG A 256 61.03 34.97 -61.96
C ARG A 256 60.96 34.55 -60.49
N ASN A 257 61.85 33.63 -60.23
CA ASN A 257 62.47 33.34 -58.90
C ASN A 257 63.00 34.59 -58.20
N LEU A 258 62.98 34.55 -56.89
CA LEU A 258 64.07 34.91 -55.95
C LEU A 258 63.51 34.81 -54.53
N ARG A 259 63.86 33.73 -53.78
CA ARG A 259 64.95 33.64 -52.80
C ARG A 259 64.94 34.72 -51.70
N ASP A 260 64.54 34.22 -50.51
CA ASP A 260 65.15 34.26 -49.15
C ASP A 260 65.89 35.55 -48.71
N PRO A 261 66.14 35.68 -47.46
CA PRO A 261 66.10 34.74 -46.29
C PRO A 261 65.04 34.94 -45.27
#